data_e6f78ebedb77b6add49be01ab01ef378
#
_entry.id   e6f78ebedb77b6add49be01ab01ef378
#
_cell.length_a   1.000
_cell.length_b   1.000
_cell.length_c   1.000
_cell.angle_alpha   90.00
_cell.angle_beta   90.00
_cell.angle_gamma   90.00
#
_symmetry.space_group_name_H-M   'P 1'
#
loop_
_entity.id
_entity.type
_entity.pdbx_description
1 polymer ?
#
loop_
_entity_poly.entity_id
_entity_poly.type
_entity_poly.pdbx_seq_one_letter_code
_entity_poly.pdbx_strand_id
1 'polypeptide(L)'
;MIIGAGPYGLAASSYAKQANIDFCLMGRTLDFFENHTPNPLVMATSYDTAIKDPKRELTLRRYCTLEGIAVESAPGEPTSHFPPRRLFLDYAHWWMDQIGLSPDPRLVTALGRQNGGFGAILEDGSAVEARRVILATGMYPHRFIPSLFRERLPKERYSHNTDAVNLEVFASKRVLVVGGGLSGVEWAIYLSQAGAEATCVYRGKWNRMEQRFAFTVFKWRDLSETDHLWWQKLTPAEREQNLHLLKLQHRYGVPQWLRGEEGAVRFLPRTDVVDCKELGGAVQVTLTGGEKITVDHVILGTGFRPDIVNLPFLDAKTIVASLALSDGVPYLDQHFQTSVPGLYVSSALAARQFGPLLWFVTGSGIAPAHIFKHILGSNRAPAQ
;
A
#
# COMPACT_ATOMS: atom_id res chain seq x y z
N MET A 1 10.06 -19.07 0.42
CA MET A 1 9.85 -18.05 1.47
C MET A 1 9.02 -16.91 0.89
N ILE A 2 8.06 -16.39 1.65
CA ILE A 2 7.25 -15.21 1.30
C ILE A 2 7.55 -14.16 2.37
N ILE A 3 7.98 -12.97 1.96
CA ILE A 3 8.37 -11.88 2.86
C ILE A 3 7.30 -10.78 2.81
N GLY A 4 6.59 -10.60 3.93
CA GLY A 4 5.48 -9.68 4.12
C GLY A 4 4.16 -10.40 4.30
N ALA A 5 3.55 -10.33 5.49
CA ALA A 5 2.31 -10.99 5.86
C ALA A 5 1.07 -10.05 5.74
N GLY A 6 1.10 -9.12 4.78
CA GLY A 6 -0.06 -8.35 4.35
C GLY A 6 -0.90 -9.09 3.31
N PRO A 7 -1.94 -8.46 2.72
CA PRO A 7 -2.86 -9.10 1.77
C PRO A 7 -2.19 -9.84 0.61
N TYR A 8 -1.05 -9.32 0.13
CA TYR A 8 -0.29 -9.93 -0.97
C TYR A 8 0.44 -11.20 -0.54
N GLY A 9 1.06 -11.21 0.65
CA GLY A 9 1.72 -12.40 1.19
C GLY A 9 0.71 -13.47 1.60
N LEU A 10 -0.42 -13.07 2.19
CA LEU A 10 -1.52 -13.96 2.52
C LEU A 10 -2.07 -14.63 1.24
N ALA A 11 -2.35 -13.85 0.20
CA ALA A 11 -2.76 -14.41 -1.09
C ALA A 11 -1.71 -15.38 -1.65
N ALA A 12 -0.42 -14.99 -1.69
CA ALA A 12 0.65 -15.87 -2.16
C ALA A 12 0.72 -17.18 -1.38
N SER A 13 0.51 -17.14 -0.06
CA SER A 13 0.49 -18.32 0.80
C SER A 13 -0.67 -19.27 0.47
N SER A 14 -1.84 -18.74 0.14
CA SER A 14 -2.98 -19.58 -0.26
C SER A 14 -2.73 -20.31 -1.59
N TYR A 15 -2.06 -19.65 -2.54
CA TYR A 15 -1.64 -20.29 -3.78
C TYR A 15 -0.54 -21.34 -3.56
N ALA A 16 0.45 -21.07 -2.66
CA ALA A 16 1.46 -22.04 -2.28
C ALA A 16 0.82 -23.29 -1.68
N LYS A 17 -0.14 -23.11 -0.77
CA LYS A 17 -0.87 -24.20 -0.12
C LYS A 17 -1.65 -25.03 -1.11
N GLN A 18 -2.39 -24.40 -2.03
CA GLN A 18 -3.11 -25.11 -3.09
C GLN A 18 -2.15 -25.89 -4.01
N ALA A 19 -0.97 -25.31 -4.30
CA ALA A 19 0.06 -25.95 -5.11
C ALA A 19 0.82 -27.06 -4.39
N ASN A 20 0.53 -27.33 -3.12
CA ASN A 20 1.25 -28.25 -2.24
C ASN A 20 2.76 -27.99 -2.22
N ILE A 21 3.14 -26.70 -2.11
CA ILE A 21 4.53 -26.25 -2.02
C ILE A 21 4.80 -25.82 -0.58
N ASP A 22 5.86 -26.36 0.01
CA ASP A 22 6.33 -25.93 1.33
C ASP A 22 6.76 -24.47 1.29
N PHE A 23 6.29 -23.70 2.26
CA PHE A 23 6.60 -22.29 2.37
C PHE A 23 6.69 -21.83 3.83
N CYS A 24 7.41 -20.74 4.06
CA CYS A 24 7.29 -19.91 5.25
C CYS A 24 6.80 -18.52 4.85
N LEU A 25 5.86 -17.96 5.61
CA LEU A 25 5.36 -16.61 5.48
C LEU A 25 5.89 -15.79 6.64
N MET A 26 6.74 -14.79 6.34
CA MET A 26 7.50 -14.01 7.31
C MET A 26 6.97 -12.58 7.38
N GLY A 27 6.85 -12.05 8.60
CA GLY A 27 6.50 -10.66 8.85
C GLY A 27 5.23 -10.48 9.67
N ARG A 28 5.06 -9.29 10.25
CA ARG A 28 3.91 -8.96 11.10
C ARG A 28 2.63 -8.99 10.28
N THR A 29 1.66 -9.74 10.78
CA THR A 29 0.38 -9.94 10.08
C THR A 29 -0.38 -8.63 9.97
N LEU A 30 -0.78 -8.26 8.74
CA LEU A 30 -1.61 -7.08 8.43
C LEU A 30 -1.08 -5.76 9.01
N ASP A 31 0.21 -5.67 9.33
CA ASP A 31 0.87 -4.57 10.05
C ASP A 31 0.52 -3.18 9.51
N PHE A 32 0.42 -3.04 8.16
CA PHE A 32 0.02 -1.78 7.55
C PHE A 32 -1.37 -1.31 8.03
N PHE A 33 -2.34 -2.21 8.12
CA PHE A 33 -3.68 -1.88 8.56
C PHE A 33 -3.79 -1.79 10.08
N GLU A 34 -3.05 -2.60 10.82
CA GLU A 34 -3.08 -2.61 12.29
C GLU A 34 -2.37 -1.38 12.87
N ASN A 35 -1.15 -1.08 12.39
CA ASN A 35 -0.24 -0.16 13.04
C ASN A 35 0.06 1.12 12.25
N HIS A 36 -0.38 1.21 10.97
CA HIS A 36 -0.03 2.31 10.08
C HIS A 36 -1.24 3.01 9.46
N THR A 37 -2.43 2.73 9.99
CA THR A 37 -3.67 3.43 9.64
C THR A 37 -4.47 3.78 10.90
N PRO A 38 -5.11 4.96 10.99
CA PRO A 38 -5.85 5.38 12.18
C PRO A 38 -7.15 4.60 12.35
N ASN A 39 -7.65 4.53 13.59
CA ASN A 39 -8.87 3.81 13.92
C ASN A 39 -10.11 4.21 13.11
N PRO A 40 -10.38 5.50 12.85
CA PRO A 40 -11.57 5.89 12.10
C PRO A 40 -11.47 5.65 10.60
N LEU A 41 -10.36 5.06 10.10
CA LEU A 41 -10.18 4.85 8.67
C LEU A 41 -11.28 3.96 8.09
N VAL A 42 -11.83 4.43 6.97
CA VAL A 42 -12.74 3.68 6.12
C VAL A 42 -11.96 3.17 4.91
N MET A 43 -12.16 1.92 4.56
CA MET A 43 -11.50 1.32 3.39
C MET A 43 -12.15 1.88 2.12
N ALA A 44 -11.38 2.61 1.31
CA ALA A 44 -11.84 3.14 0.01
C ALA A 44 -12.05 2.01 -1.02
N THR A 45 -12.91 1.06 -0.70
CA THR A 45 -13.18 -0.13 -1.51
C THR A 45 -14.63 -0.60 -1.32
N SER A 46 -15.11 -1.49 -2.17
CA SER A 46 -16.43 -2.12 -1.99
C SER A 46 -16.35 -3.38 -1.11
N TYR A 47 -17.51 -3.88 -0.70
CA TYR A 47 -17.63 -5.17 -0.04
C TYR A 47 -17.29 -6.37 -0.94
N ASP A 48 -17.11 -6.16 -2.25
CA ASP A 48 -16.63 -7.19 -3.18
C ASP A 48 -15.11 -7.31 -3.21
N THR A 49 -14.42 -6.53 -2.39
CA THR A 49 -12.97 -6.68 -2.16
C THR A 49 -12.68 -8.01 -1.49
N ALA A 50 -11.57 -8.61 -1.88
CA ALA A 50 -11.08 -9.84 -1.28
C ALA A 50 -9.55 -9.87 -1.24
N ILE A 51 -9.00 -10.45 -0.17
CA ILE A 51 -7.69 -11.10 -0.24
C ILE A 51 -7.91 -12.33 -1.11
N LYS A 52 -7.19 -12.41 -2.24
CA LYS A 52 -7.53 -13.41 -3.25
C LYS A 52 -7.02 -14.80 -2.85
N ASP A 53 -7.94 -15.74 -2.81
CA ASP A 53 -7.67 -17.17 -2.76
C ASP A 53 -7.85 -17.79 -4.16
N PRO A 54 -7.23 -18.95 -4.44
CA PRO A 54 -7.33 -19.60 -5.76
C PRO A 54 -8.75 -19.98 -6.18
N LYS A 55 -9.64 -20.26 -5.23
CA LYS A 55 -11.04 -20.60 -5.48
C LYS A 55 -11.94 -19.36 -5.59
N ARG A 56 -11.44 -18.19 -5.17
CA ARG A 56 -12.17 -16.91 -5.16
C ARG A 56 -13.46 -16.92 -4.34
N GLU A 57 -13.49 -17.74 -3.30
CA GLU A 57 -14.68 -17.91 -2.46
C GLU A 57 -14.67 -17.08 -1.19
N LEU A 58 -13.46 -16.71 -0.68
CA LEU A 58 -13.29 -16.06 0.59
C LEU A 58 -13.33 -14.53 0.44
N THR A 59 -14.51 -13.97 0.15
CA THR A 59 -14.70 -12.53 -0.06
C THR A 59 -15.15 -11.82 1.22
N LEU A 60 -14.93 -10.50 1.34
CA LEU A 60 -15.45 -9.69 2.43
C LEU A 60 -16.99 -9.77 2.50
N ARG A 61 -17.68 -9.76 1.36
CA ARG A 61 -19.14 -9.93 1.29
C ARG A 61 -19.58 -11.27 1.88
N ARG A 62 -18.89 -12.36 1.55
CA ARG A 62 -19.20 -13.68 2.13
C ARG A 62 -19.03 -13.68 3.65
N TYR A 63 -17.93 -13.08 4.14
CA TYR A 63 -17.72 -12.91 5.58
C TYR A 63 -18.86 -12.14 6.23
N CYS A 64 -19.26 -10.98 5.67
CA CYS A 64 -20.41 -10.22 6.18
C CYS A 64 -21.69 -11.03 6.22
N THR A 65 -21.96 -11.85 5.18
CA THR A 65 -23.13 -12.72 5.14
C THR A 65 -23.11 -13.75 6.27
N LEU A 66 -21.96 -14.36 6.53
CA LEU A 66 -21.80 -15.39 7.59
C LEU A 66 -21.97 -14.78 8.99
N GLU A 67 -21.47 -13.55 9.19
CA GLU A 67 -21.55 -12.82 10.47
C GLU A 67 -22.88 -12.03 10.63
N GLY A 68 -23.81 -12.11 9.69
CA GLY A 68 -25.06 -11.37 9.75
C GLY A 68 -24.89 -9.84 9.61
N ILE A 69 -23.78 -9.38 9.04
CA ILE A 69 -23.50 -7.96 8.82
C ILE A 69 -24.20 -7.50 7.54
N ALA A 70 -25.07 -6.51 7.65
CA ALA A 70 -25.80 -5.96 6.51
C ALA A 70 -24.86 -5.29 5.50
N VAL A 71 -25.02 -5.62 4.22
CA VAL A 71 -24.34 -5.00 3.10
C VAL A 71 -25.39 -4.42 2.16
N GLU A 72 -25.46 -3.10 2.09
CA GLU A 72 -26.55 -2.37 1.41
C GLU A 72 -26.42 -2.33 -0.12
N SER A 73 -25.32 -2.82 -0.71
CA SER A 73 -25.12 -2.85 -2.16
C SER A 73 -25.20 -4.26 -2.72
N ALA A 74 -25.80 -4.43 -3.89
CA ALA A 74 -25.72 -5.68 -4.64
C ALA A 74 -24.28 -5.96 -5.10
N PRO A 75 -23.92 -7.23 -5.38
CA PRO A 75 -22.60 -7.57 -5.91
C PRO A 75 -22.30 -6.81 -7.21
N GLY A 76 -21.11 -6.19 -7.27
CA GLY A 76 -20.66 -5.41 -8.43
C GLY A 76 -21.24 -3.99 -8.55
N GLU A 77 -22.18 -3.61 -7.69
CA GLU A 77 -22.74 -2.25 -7.70
C GLU A 77 -21.88 -1.26 -6.88
N PRO A 78 -21.89 0.03 -7.26
CA PRO A 78 -21.31 1.08 -6.45
C PRO A 78 -21.99 1.12 -5.07
N THR A 79 -21.20 1.17 -4.01
CA THR A 79 -21.71 1.32 -2.65
C THR A 79 -21.61 2.78 -2.19
N SER A 80 -22.63 3.25 -1.47
CA SER A 80 -22.55 4.48 -0.68
C SER A 80 -21.89 4.25 0.68
N HIS A 81 -21.83 3.00 1.13
CA HIS A 81 -21.27 2.58 2.41
C HIS A 81 -19.97 1.80 2.16
N PHE A 82 -18.91 2.24 2.78
CA PHE A 82 -17.59 1.66 2.66
C PHE A 82 -17.24 0.89 3.93
N PRO A 83 -16.56 -0.26 3.83
CA PRO A 83 -16.23 -1.06 5.01
C PRO A 83 -15.25 -0.32 5.93
N PRO A 84 -15.53 -0.24 7.25
CA PRO A 84 -14.57 0.25 8.22
C PRO A 84 -13.30 -0.61 8.21
N ARG A 85 -12.15 0.00 8.52
CA ARG A 85 -10.88 -0.73 8.68
C ARG A 85 -11.01 -1.94 9.59
N ARG A 86 -11.71 -1.80 10.71
CA ARG A 86 -11.89 -2.89 11.68
C ARG A 86 -12.58 -4.10 11.03
N LEU A 87 -13.63 -3.88 10.27
CA LEU A 87 -14.35 -4.96 9.55
C LEU A 87 -13.42 -5.67 8.55
N PHE A 88 -12.55 -4.92 7.87
CA PHE A 88 -11.56 -5.53 6.97
C PHE A 88 -10.55 -6.39 7.72
N LEU A 89 -10.11 -5.98 8.91
CA LEU A 89 -9.19 -6.76 9.75
C LEU A 89 -9.86 -8.03 10.26
N ASP A 90 -11.09 -7.96 10.75
CA ASP A 90 -11.85 -9.11 11.23
C ASP A 90 -12.06 -10.12 10.08
N TYR A 91 -12.41 -9.64 8.89
CA TYR A 91 -12.47 -10.43 7.67
C TYR A 91 -11.12 -11.10 7.34
N ALA A 92 -10.02 -10.37 7.42
CA ALA A 92 -8.72 -10.90 7.06
C ALA A 92 -8.25 -11.98 8.04
N HIS A 93 -8.55 -11.86 9.33
CA HIS A 93 -8.32 -12.92 10.32
C HIS A 93 -9.17 -14.15 10.03
N TRP A 94 -10.50 -13.98 9.82
CA TRP A 94 -11.38 -15.07 9.39
C TRP A 94 -10.85 -15.75 8.12
N TRP A 95 -10.38 -14.97 7.13
CA TRP A 95 -9.82 -15.49 5.89
C TRP A 95 -8.59 -16.38 6.16
N MET A 96 -7.69 -15.95 7.06
CA MET A 96 -6.51 -16.74 7.44
C MET A 96 -6.92 -18.06 8.11
N ASP A 97 -7.92 -18.04 8.99
CA ASP A 97 -8.44 -19.23 9.64
C ASP A 97 -9.03 -20.22 8.62
N GLN A 98 -9.80 -19.74 7.63
CA GLN A 98 -10.32 -20.58 6.55
C GLN A 98 -9.23 -21.27 5.72
N ILE A 99 -8.11 -20.59 5.50
CA ILE A 99 -6.95 -21.14 4.78
C ILE A 99 -6.07 -21.97 5.73
N GLY A 100 -6.15 -21.77 7.05
CA GLY A 100 -5.27 -22.38 8.05
C GLY A 100 -3.85 -21.82 7.93
N LEU A 101 -3.69 -20.50 7.93
CA LEU A 101 -2.42 -19.80 7.87
C LEU A 101 -2.02 -19.26 9.25
N SER A 102 -0.76 -19.45 9.59
CA SER A 102 -0.11 -18.87 10.78
C SER A 102 1.22 -18.24 10.33
N PRO A 103 1.24 -16.93 10.01
CA PRO A 103 2.47 -16.25 9.65
C PRO A 103 3.48 -16.26 10.82
N ASP A 104 4.76 -16.37 10.50
CA ASP A 104 5.83 -16.10 11.45
C ASP A 104 6.01 -14.58 11.58
N PRO A 105 5.76 -13.97 12.75
CA PRO A 105 5.74 -12.51 12.88
C PRO A 105 7.12 -11.87 12.77
N ARG A 106 8.21 -12.66 12.81
CA ARG A 106 9.58 -12.17 12.77
C ARG A 106 9.89 -11.49 11.44
N LEU A 107 10.58 -10.36 11.51
CA LEU A 107 11.01 -9.62 10.34
C LEU A 107 12.30 -10.20 9.77
N VAL A 108 12.39 -10.21 8.44
CA VAL A 108 13.64 -10.46 7.72
C VAL A 108 14.50 -9.20 7.78
N THR A 109 15.68 -9.29 8.38
CA THR A 109 16.64 -8.18 8.53
C THR A 109 17.77 -8.23 7.52
N ALA A 110 18.05 -9.40 6.94
CA ALA A 110 18.98 -9.56 5.82
C ALA A 110 18.50 -10.69 4.89
N LEU A 111 18.68 -10.50 3.58
CA LEU A 111 18.41 -11.51 2.56
C LEU A 111 19.52 -11.46 1.51
N GLY A 112 20.18 -12.59 1.28
CA GLY A 112 21.25 -12.72 0.29
C GLY A 112 21.13 -13.99 -0.55
N ARG A 113 21.94 -14.08 -1.61
CA ARG A 113 22.08 -15.32 -2.39
C ARG A 113 23.00 -16.29 -1.64
N GLN A 114 22.58 -17.54 -1.53
CA GLN A 114 23.32 -18.58 -0.82
C GLN A 114 23.00 -19.98 -1.41
N ASN A 115 24.02 -20.79 -1.68
CA ASN A 115 23.88 -22.22 -2.08
C ASN A 115 22.89 -22.47 -3.25
N GLY A 116 22.88 -21.58 -4.26
CA GLY A 116 21.93 -21.68 -5.39
C GLY A 116 20.50 -21.24 -5.08
N GLY A 117 20.22 -20.84 -3.83
CA GLY A 117 18.97 -20.26 -3.32
C GLY A 117 19.19 -18.92 -2.62
N PHE A 118 18.51 -18.75 -1.50
CA PHE A 118 18.52 -17.57 -0.68
C PHE A 118 18.70 -17.94 0.80
N GLY A 119 19.52 -17.15 1.51
CA GLY A 119 19.62 -17.17 2.97
C GLY A 119 19.05 -15.87 3.53
N ALA A 120 18.20 -15.98 4.53
CA ALA A 120 17.62 -14.86 5.25
C ALA A 120 18.02 -14.90 6.73
N ILE A 121 18.29 -13.74 7.32
CA ILE A 121 18.45 -13.55 8.77
C ILE A 121 17.20 -12.86 9.29
N LEU A 122 16.66 -13.37 10.38
CA LEU A 122 15.50 -12.81 11.06
C LEU A 122 15.92 -11.85 12.17
N GLU A 123 14.97 -11.06 12.69
CA GLU A 123 15.23 -10.05 13.73
C GLU A 123 15.76 -10.64 15.05
N ASP A 124 15.54 -11.93 15.33
CA ASP A 124 16.09 -12.67 16.47
C ASP A 124 17.47 -13.28 16.20
N GLY A 125 18.06 -13.04 15.02
CA GLY A 125 19.34 -13.59 14.58
C GLY A 125 19.27 -15.00 14.00
N SER A 126 18.12 -15.65 14.01
CA SER A 126 17.96 -16.98 13.38
C SER A 126 18.03 -16.89 11.86
N ALA A 127 18.43 -17.99 11.20
CA ALA A 127 18.57 -18.07 9.76
C ALA A 127 17.51 -18.98 9.15
N VAL A 128 17.03 -18.62 7.96
CA VAL A 128 16.09 -19.42 7.15
C VAL A 128 16.61 -19.49 5.71
N GLU A 129 16.64 -20.69 5.16
CA GLU A 129 17.00 -20.90 3.74
C GLU A 129 15.76 -21.15 2.89
N ALA A 130 15.82 -20.71 1.62
CA ALA A 130 14.74 -20.93 0.67
C ALA A 130 15.28 -21.02 -0.76
N ARG A 131 14.71 -21.91 -1.55
CA ARG A 131 15.03 -21.99 -3.00
C ARG A 131 14.52 -20.79 -3.78
N ARG A 132 13.41 -20.22 -3.35
CA ARG A 132 12.73 -19.11 -4.01
C ARG A 132 12.18 -18.13 -2.97
N VAL A 133 12.14 -16.85 -3.33
CA VAL A 133 11.63 -15.78 -2.48
C VAL A 133 10.58 -14.97 -3.24
N ILE A 134 9.47 -14.65 -2.57
CA ILE A 134 8.45 -13.70 -3.04
C ILE A 134 8.48 -12.48 -2.13
N LEU A 135 8.81 -11.32 -2.70
CA LEU A 135 8.75 -10.03 -2.01
C LEU A 135 7.30 -9.52 -2.04
N ALA A 136 6.62 -9.59 -0.92
CA ALA A 136 5.25 -9.11 -0.70
C ALA A 136 5.21 -7.96 0.33
N THR A 137 6.23 -7.10 0.31
CA THR A 137 6.56 -6.10 1.33
C THR A 137 5.59 -4.91 1.41
N GLY A 138 4.61 -4.85 0.50
CA GLY A 138 3.57 -3.81 0.51
C GLY A 138 4.10 -2.41 0.21
N MET A 139 3.41 -1.39 0.75
CA MET A 139 3.67 0.02 0.46
C MET A 139 4.46 0.74 1.56
N TYR A 140 4.37 0.30 2.80
CA TYR A 140 4.92 1.01 3.95
C TYR A 140 6.42 1.35 3.84
N PRO A 141 7.31 0.48 3.34
CA PRO A 141 8.72 0.83 3.16
C PRO A 141 8.94 1.99 2.18
N HIS A 142 8.00 2.22 1.27
CA HIS A 142 8.11 3.18 0.17
C HIS A 142 7.50 4.56 0.46
N ARG A 143 7.32 4.93 1.73
CA ARG A 143 6.85 6.26 2.16
C ARG A 143 7.73 7.35 1.57
N PHE A 144 7.10 8.36 0.99
CA PHE A 144 7.84 9.47 0.42
C PHE A 144 7.94 10.64 1.40
N ILE A 145 9.13 10.90 1.90
CA ILE A 145 9.47 12.07 2.70
C ILE A 145 10.23 13.06 1.82
N PRO A 146 9.64 14.22 1.43
CA PRO A 146 10.36 15.22 0.65
C PRO A 146 11.62 15.72 1.36
N SER A 147 12.70 15.95 0.60
CA SER A 147 13.99 16.42 1.12
C SER A 147 13.86 17.71 1.93
N LEU A 148 12.98 18.61 1.50
CA LEU A 148 12.70 19.86 2.21
C LEU A 148 12.44 19.64 3.71
N PHE A 149 11.60 18.68 4.07
CA PHE A 149 11.28 18.44 5.50
C PHE A 149 12.39 17.65 6.19
N ARG A 150 12.93 16.63 5.53
CA ARG A 150 13.98 15.78 6.08
C ARG A 150 15.27 16.55 6.40
N GLU A 151 15.60 17.54 5.58
CA GLU A 151 16.85 18.32 5.69
C GLU A 151 16.71 19.57 6.56
N ARG A 152 15.47 20.08 6.74
CA ARG A 152 15.22 21.35 7.41
C ARG A 152 14.62 21.22 8.79
N LEU A 153 14.02 20.06 9.12
CA LEU A 153 13.32 19.86 10.38
C LEU A 153 13.92 18.68 11.16
N PRO A 154 13.99 18.78 12.50
CA PRO A 154 14.25 17.63 13.33
C PRO A 154 13.10 16.63 13.19
N LYS A 155 13.42 15.33 13.37
CA LYS A 155 12.50 14.23 13.08
C LYS A 155 11.21 14.28 13.93
N GLU A 156 11.28 14.87 15.09
CA GLU A 156 10.17 15.03 16.04
C GLU A 156 9.12 16.06 15.56
N ARG A 157 9.43 16.85 14.53
CA ARG A 157 8.56 17.92 14.00
C ARG A 157 7.78 17.52 12.76
N TYR A 158 8.04 16.37 12.19
CA TYR A 158 7.26 15.84 11.08
C TYR A 158 7.13 14.33 11.14
N SER A 159 6.09 13.81 10.52
CA SER A 159 5.88 12.38 10.32
C SER A 159 5.20 12.14 8.97
N HIS A 160 5.40 10.97 8.40
CA HIS A 160 4.51 10.52 7.33
C HIS A 160 3.13 10.19 7.93
N ASN A 161 2.06 10.35 7.18
CA ASN A 161 0.71 10.07 7.70
C ASN A 161 0.56 8.65 8.23
N THR A 162 1.23 7.67 7.65
CA THR A 162 1.25 6.28 8.15
C THR A 162 2.02 6.06 9.46
N ASP A 163 2.76 7.06 9.92
CA ASP A 163 3.44 7.05 11.23
C ASP A 163 2.64 7.87 12.28
N ALA A 164 1.66 8.65 11.84
CA ALA A 164 0.81 9.50 12.67
C ALA A 164 -0.60 8.88 12.78
N VAL A 165 -0.72 7.76 13.46
CA VAL A 165 -1.97 6.97 13.56
C VAL A 165 -2.75 7.21 14.85
N ASN A 166 -2.06 7.54 15.95
CA ASN A 166 -2.69 8.02 17.18
C ASN A 166 -2.92 9.52 17.05
N LEU A 167 -4.10 9.91 16.61
CA LEU A 167 -4.42 11.30 16.30
C LEU A 167 -4.73 12.14 17.56
N GLU A 168 -5.08 11.51 18.66
CA GLU A 168 -5.38 12.18 19.93
C GLU A 168 -4.16 12.91 20.52
N VAL A 169 -2.94 12.46 20.22
CA VAL A 169 -1.70 13.14 20.64
C VAL A 169 -1.53 14.53 20.03
N PHE A 170 -2.33 14.85 19.02
CA PHE A 170 -2.37 16.16 18.36
C PHE A 170 -3.51 17.05 18.84
N ALA A 171 -4.33 16.63 19.79
CA ALA A 171 -5.38 17.47 20.38
C ALA A 171 -4.80 18.81 20.86
N SER A 172 -5.50 19.90 20.56
CA SER A 172 -5.09 21.29 20.84
C SER A 172 -3.77 21.74 20.19
N LYS A 173 -3.21 20.97 19.25
CA LYS A 173 -2.02 21.34 18.46
C LYS A 173 -2.42 21.90 17.10
N ARG A 174 -1.61 22.83 16.59
CA ARG A 174 -1.67 23.28 15.21
C ARG A 174 -0.93 22.30 14.33
N VAL A 175 -1.62 21.63 13.43
CA VAL A 175 -1.04 20.59 12.58
C VAL A 175 -1.19 20.96 11.11
N LEU A 176 -0.06 20.97 10.39
CA LEU A 176 -0.06 21.12 8.94
C LEU A 176 -0.04 19.74 8.28
N VAL A 177 -1.04 19.45 7.45
CA VAL A 177 -1.03 18.28 6.57
C VAL A 177 -0.59 18.71 5.17
N VAL A 178 0.45 18.07 4.64
CA VAL A 178 1.00 18.37 3.31
C VAL A 178 0.62 17.24 2.35
N GLY A 179 -0.35 17.51 1.48
CA GLY A 179 -0.80 16.57 0.45
C GLY A 179 -2.31 16.54 0.29
N GLY A 180 -2.79 16.63 -0.94
CA GLY A 180 -4.21 16.60 -1.31
C GLY A 180 -4.65 15.26 -1.91
N GLY A 181 -3.93 14.18 -1.64
CA GLY A 181 -4.38 12.83 -1.91
C GLY A 181 -5.46 12.40 -0.91
N LEU A 182 -6.10 11.25 -1.16
CA LEU A 182 -7.14 10.70 -0.28
C LEU A 182 -6.69 10.74 1.18
N SER A 183 -5.57 10.10 1.52
CA SER A 183 -5.07 10.03 2.89
C SER A 183 -4.71 11.39 3.47
N GLY A 184 -4.21 12.35 2.69
CA GLY A 184 -3.92 13.69 3.20
C GLY A 184 -5.19 14.42 3.66
N VAL A 185 -6.25 14.35 2.87
CA VAL A 185 -7.55 14.94 3.22
C VAL A 185 -8.19 14.22 4.41
N GLU A 186 -8.18 12.88 4.41
CA GLU A 186 -8.70 12.09 5.53
C GLU A 186 -7.99 12.40 6.85
N TRP A 187 -6.65 12.41 6.84
CA TRP A 187 -5.90 12.74 8.06
C TRP A 187 -6.20 14.16 8.57
N ALA A 188 -6.34 15.14 7.67
CA ALA A 188 -6.70 16.50 8.08
C ALA A 188 -8.07 16.54 8.78
N ILE A 189 -9.06 15.82 8.28
CA ILE A 189 -10.39 15.74 8.87
C ILE A 189 -10.36 14.97 10.20
N TYR A 190 -9.73 13.80 10.24
CA TYR A 190 -9.61 13.02 11.46
C TYR A 190 -8.83 13.73 12.57
N LEU A 191 -7.78 14.51 12.22
CA LEU A 191 -7.06 15.37 13.17
C LEU A 191 -7.98 16.44 13.75
N SER A 192 -8.79 17.09 12.92
CA SER A 192 -9.77 18.07 13.37
C SER A 192 -10.80 17.44 14.30
N GLN A 193 -11.29 16.25 14.00
CA GLN A 193 -12.21 15.49 14.86
C GLN A 193 -11.55 15.11 16.20
N ALA A 194 -10.23 14.85 16.21
CA ALA A 194 -9.44 14.59 17.41
C ALA A 194 -9.08 15.87 18.19
N GLY A 195 -9.58 17.05 17.79
CA GLY A 195 -9.35 18.32 18.48
C GLY A 195 -8.08 19.08 18.09
N ALA A 196 -7.44 18.75 16.98
CA ALA A 196 -6.34 19.52 16.43
C ALA A 196 -6.84 20.70 15.58
N GLU A 197 -6.06 21.79 15.55
CA GLU A 197 -6.22 22.88 14.57
C GLU A 197 -5.53 22.46 13.27
N ALA A 198 -6.29 21.83 12.35
CA ALA A 198 -5.76 21.23 11.15
C ALA A 198 -5.77 22.18 9.94
N THR A 199 -4.62 22.34 9.30
CA THR A 199 -4.48 23.02 7.99
C THR A 199 -3.98 22.00 6.97
N CYS A 200 -4.62 21.93 5.80
CA CYS A 200 -4.22 21.03 4.73
C CYS A 200 -3.80 21.81 3.48
N VAL A 201 -2.54 21.67 3.07
CA VAL A 201 -1.99 22.34 1.86
C VAL A 201 -1.77 21.36 0.74
N TYR A 202 -2.07 21.76 -0.51
CA TYR A 202 -1.86 20.92 -1.69
C TYR A 202 -1.84 21.71 -3.00
N ARG A 203 -1.06 21.24 -3.96
CA ARG A 203 -0.80 21.90 -5.25
C ARG A 203 -1.98 21.93 -6.22
N GLY A 204 -2.89 21.00 -6.09
CA GLY A 204 -4.02 20.89 -6.99
C GLY A 204 -5.16 21.85 -6.72
N LYS A 205 -6.14 21.86 -7.63
CA LYS A 205 -7.41 22.54 -7.40
C LYS A 205 -8.28 21.69 -6.48
N TRP A 206 -9.14 22.34 -5.68
CA TRP A 206 -10.21 21.63 -5.00
C TRP A 206 -11.15 21.02 -6.03
N ASN A 207 -11.43 19.73 -5.89
CA ASN A 207 -12.32 19.03 -6.79
C ASN A 207 -13.31 18.20 -5.98
N ARG A 208 -14.54 18.05 -6.43
CA ARG A 208 -15.45 17.07 -5.85
C ARG A 208 -14.97 15.68 -6.27
N MET A 209 -14.63 14.82 -5.30
CA MET A 209 -14.40 13.42 -5.60
C MET A 209 -15.68 12.82 -6.17
N GLU A 210 -15.64 12.44 -7.44
CA GLU A 210 -16.74 11.70 -8.05
C GLU A 210 -16.68 10.23 -7.63
N GLN A 211 -17.85 9.60 -7.47
CA GLN A 211 -18.01 8.19 -7.05
C GLN A 211 -17.43 7.13 -8.01
N ARG A 212 -16.77 7.54 -9.09
CA ARG A 212 -16.29 6.65 -10.16
C ARG A 212 -15.11 5.75 -9.80
N PHE A 213 -14.58 5.88 -8.59
CA PHE A 213 -13.39 5.13 -8.17
C PHE A 213 -13.59 3.61 -8.21
N ALA A 214 -14.66 3.10 -7.61
CA ALA A 214 -14.94 1.67 -7.59
C ALA A 214 -15.04 1.10 -9.01
N PHE A 215 -15.69 1.82 -9.93
CA PHE A 215 -15.87 1.40 -11.31
C PHE A 215 -14.55 1.25 -12.08
N THR A 216 -13.61 2.17 -11.91
CA THR A 216 -12.30 2.09 -12.58
C THR A 216 -11.47 0.94 -12.05
N VAL A 217 -11.45 0.72 -10.72
CA VAL A 217 -10.73 -0.40 -10.11
C VAL A 217 -11.33 -1.75 -10.52
N PHE A 218 -12.65 -1.87 -10.61
CA PHE A 218 -13.30 -3.09 -11.10
C PHE A 218 -12.96 -3.38 -12.56
N LYS A 219 -13.00 -2.36 -13.43
CA LYS A 219 -12.57 -2.51 -14.83
C LYS A 219 -11.13 -3.01 -14.92
N TRP A 220 -10.22 -2.46 -14.15
CA TRP A 220 -8.83 -2.91 -14.13
C TRP A 220 -8.68 -4.32 -13.56
N ARG A 221 -9.49 -4.69 -12.56
CA ARG A 221 -9.54 -6.07 -12.05
C ARG A 221 -9.92 -7.03 -13.16
N ASP A 222 -11.00 -6.76 -13.85
CA ASP A 222 -11.51 -7.63 -14.90
C ASP A 222 -10.51 -7.76 -16.06
N LEU A 223 -9.87 -6.65 -16.45
CA LEU A 223 -8.79 -6.64 -17.44
C LEU A 223 -7.60 -7.47 -16.96
N SER A 224 -7.16 -7.31 -15.70
CA SER A 224 -6.00 -8.03 -15.16
C SER A 224 -6.28 -9.51 -14.93
N GLU A 225 -7.52 -9.89 -14.65
CA GLU A 225 -7.93 -11.30 -14.52
C GLU A 225 -8.03 -12.01 -15.87
N THR A 226 -8.40 -11.27 -16.92
CA THR A 226 -8.46 -11.79 -18.30
C THR A 226 -7.07 -11.84 -18.94
N ASP A 227 -6.28 -10.79 -18.75
CA ASP A 227 -4.94 -10.65 -19.31
C ASP A 227 -4.05 -9.83 -18.38
N HIS A 228 -3.23 -10.47 -17.56
CA HIS A 228 -2.35 -9.79 -16.60
C HIS A 228 -1.30 -8.89 -17.26
N LEU A 229 -1.05 -9.06 -18.57
CA LEU A 229 -0.15 -8.22 -19.35
C LEU A 229 -0.85 -7.02 -20.02
N TRP A 230 -2.16 -6.82 -19.78
CA TRP A 230 -2.94 -5.76 -20.42
C TRP A 230 -2.29 -4.37 -20.31
N TRP A 231 -1.71 -4.08 -19.14
CA TRP A 231 -1.06 -2.80 -18.88
C TRP A 231 0.18 -2.57 -19.76
N GLN A 232 0.93 -3.63 -20.03
CA GLN A 232 2.13 -3.57 -20.87
C GLN A 232 1.79 -3.35 -22.35
N LYS A 233 0.59 -3.73 -22.77
CA LYS A 233 0.09 -3.54 -24.14
C LYS A 233 -0.39 -2.13 -24.41
N LEU A 234 -0.61 -1.33 -23.38
CA LEU A 234 -1.00 0.08 -23.51
C LEU A 234 0.19 0.93 -23.99
N THR A 235 -0.11 1.90 -24.83
CA THR A 235 0.82 2.97 -25.19
C THR A 235 1.15 3.84 -23.96
N PRO A 236 2.27 4.59 -23.96
CA PRO A 236 2.58 5.54 -22.88
C PRO A 236 1.45 6.53 -22.61
N ALA A 237 0.79 7.04 -23.65
CA ALA A 237 -0.33 7.98 -23.54
C ALA A 237 -1.55 7.36 -22.85
N GLU A 238 -1.90 6.11 -23.20
CA GLU A 238 -3.00 5.39 -22.54
C GLU A 238 -2.69 5.08 -21.08
N ARG A 239 -1.46 4.72 -20.75
CA ARG A 239 -1.04 4.55 -19.35
C ARG A 239 -1.16 5.84 -18.57
N GLU A 240 -0.70 6.96 -19.14
CA GLU A 240 -0.81 8.27 -18.51
C GLU A 240 -2.27 8.67 -18.30
N GLN A 241 -3.14 8.44 -19.28
CA GLN A 241 -4.58 8.68 -19.18
C GLN A 241 -5.21 7.87 -18.05
N ASN A 242 -4.90 6.58 -17.95
CA ASN A 242 -5.40 5.73 -16.84
C ASN A 242 -4.89 6.22 -15.46
N LEU A 243 -3.61 6.60 -15.36
CA LEU A 243 -3.05 7.17 -14.13
C LEU A 243 -3.65 8.54 -13.81
N HIS A 244 -3.97 9.34 -14.83
CA HIS A 244 -4.65 10.63 -14.65
C HIS A 244 -6.06 10.43 -14.10
N LEU A 245 -6.82 9.49 -14.63
CA LEU A 245 -8.15 9.12 -14.10
C LEU A 245 -8.06 8.68 -12.64
N LEU A 246 -7.09 7.85 -12.28
CA LEU A 246 -6.84 7.47 -10.90
C LEU A 246 -6.55 8.70 -10.02
N LYS A 247 -5.71 9.63 -10.50
CA LYS A 247 -5.39 10.86 -9.77
C LYS A 247 -6.62 11.75 -9.58
N LEU A 248 -7.47 11.90 -10.59
CA LEU A 248 -8.70 12.71 -10.50
C LEU A 248 -9.69 12.14 -9.47
N GLN A 249 -9.73 10.82 -9.35
CA GLN A 249 -10.66 10.12 -8.44
C GLN A 249 -10.19 10.10 -6.99
N HIS A 250 -8.88 10.29 -6.74
CA HIS A 250 -8.25 10.18 -5.43
C HIS A 250 -7.62 11.46 -4.89
N ARG A 251 -7.78 12.58 -5.56
CA ARG A 251 -7.07 13.80 -5.19
C ARG A 251 -7.98 15.01 -5.10
N TYR A 252 -7.67 15.86 -4.12
CA TYR A 252 -8.13 17.24 -4.00
C TYR A 252 -9.61 17.42 -3.66
N GLY A 253 -10.19 16.52 -2.88
CA GLY A 253 -11.56 16.68 -2.42
C GLY A 253 -11.88 15.79 -1.22
N VAL A 254 -12.95 16.13 -0.52
CA VAL A 254 -13.45 15.32 0.60
C VAL A 254 -14.05 14.03 0.07
N PRO A 255 -13.61 12.86 0.56
CA PRO A 255 -14.20 11.61 0.20
C PRO A 255 -15.66 11.53 0.65
N GLN A 256 -16.44 10.72 -0.02
CA GLN A 256 -17.89 10.62 0.20
C GLN A 256 -18.27 10.36 1.66
N TRP A 257 -17.52 9.48 2.33
CA TRP A 257 -17.77 9.09 3.72
C TRP A 257 -17.39 10.11 4.79
N LEU A 258 -16.74 11.22 4.38
CA LEU A 258 -16.37 12.33 5.26
C LEU A 258 -17.04 13.65 4.84
N ARG A 259 -17.99 13.62 3.91
CA ARG A 259 -18.70 14.83 3.50
C ARG A 259 -19.55 15.36 4.62
N GLY A 260 -19.39 16.66 4.90
CA GLY A 260 -20.03 17.31 6.04
C GLY A 260 -19.20 17.28 7.32
N GLU A 261 -18.12 16.51 7.36
CA GLU A 261 -17.22 16.38 8.52
C GLU A 261 -15.99 17.31 8.42
N GLU A 262 -15.85 18.00 7.29
CA GLU A 262 -14.68 18.85 6.99
C GLU A 262 -14.66 20.20 7.72
N GLY A 263 -15.70 20.56 8.43
CA GLY A 263 -16.08 21.91 8.87
C GLY A 263 -15.01 22.77 9.54
N ALA A 264 -14.06 22.21 10.28
CA ALA A 264 -13.02 22.97 10.99
C ALA A 264 -11.63 22.90 10.33
N VAL A 265 -11.49 22.20 9.21
CA VAL A 265 -10.19 22.10 8.51
C VAL A 265 -9.99 23.29 7.59
N ARG A 266 -8.84 23.98 7.73
CA ARG A 266 -8.41 25.01 6.78
C ARG A 266 -7.76 24.36 5.56
N PHE A 267 -8.49 24.26 4.44
CA PHE A 267 -7.95 23.75 3.17
C PHE A 267 -7.34 24.87 2.34
N LEU A 268 -6.10 24.71 1.90
CA LEU A 268 -5.33 25.62 1.06
C LEU A 268 -4.99 24.97 -0.29
N PRO A 269 -5.91 25.00 -1.27
CA PRO A 269 -5.66 24.50 -2.61
C PRO A 269 -4.68 25.38 -3.37
N ARG A 270 -4.00 24.85 -4.40
CA ARG A 270 -2.99 25.53 -5.23
C ARG A 270 -1.83 26.12 -4.43
N THR A 271 -1.56 25.52 -3.28
CA THR A 271 -0.55 25.98 -2.33
C THR A 271 0.45 24.85 -2.10
N ASP A 272 1.73 25.20 -2.03
CA ASP A 272 2.80 24.27 -1.68
C ASP A 272 3.64 24.87 -0.53
N VAL A 273 4.37 24.01 0.17
CA VAL A 273 5.40 24.42 1.13
C VAL A 273 6.70 24.64 0.35
N VAL A 274 7.20 25.87 0.40
CA VAL A 274 8.44 26.25 -0.31
C VAL A 274 9.64 26.34 0.62
N ASP A 275 9.42 26.55 1.93
CA ASP A 275 10.46 26.53 2.95
C ASP A 275 9.87 26.17 4.32
N CYS A 276 10.71 25.64 5.20
CA CYS A 276 10.34 25.38 6.59
C CYS A 276 11.57 25.42 7.49
N LYS A 277 11.37 25.79 8.75
CA LYS A 277 12.40 25.75 9.79
C LYS A 277 11.79 25.57 11.17
N GLU A 278 12.54 24.97 12.07
CA GLU A 278 12.17 24.98 13.48
C GLU A 278 12.43 26.36 14.10
N LEU A 279 11.48 26.80 14.93
CA LEU A 279 11.56 28.06 15.62
C LEU A 279 10.89 27.94 17.00
N GLY A 280 11.69 27.94 18.07
CA GLY A 280 11.18 27.93 19.44
C GLY A 280 10.26 26.77 19.79
N GLY A 281 10.55 25.56 19.32
CA GLY A 281 9.75 24.37 19.60
C GLY A 281 8.53 24.19 18.67
N ALA A 282 8.34 25.09 17.70
CA ALA A 282 7.33 25.00 16.65
C ALA A 282 7.99 25.00 15.26
N VAL A 283 7.22 24.79 14.22
CA VAL A 283 7.65 24.84 12.83
C VAL A 283 7.07 26.07 12.15
N GLN A 284 7.93 26.96 11.67
CA GLN A 284 7.52 28.00 10.75
C GLN A 284 7.60 27.47 9.33
N VAL A 285 6.49 27.53 8.61
CA VAL A 285 6.36 27.06 7.22
C VAL A 285 6.09 28.26 6.34
N THR A 286 6.83 28.40 5.23
CA THR A 286 6.57 29.38 4.19
C THR A 286 5.82 28.72 3.04
N LEU A 287 4.67 29.28 2.71
CA LEU A 287 3.81 28.80 1.62
C LEU A 287 4.11 29.53 0.30
N THR A 288 3.69 28.93 -0.81
CA THR A 288 3.67 29.62 -2.11
C THR A 288 2.92 30.94 -1.98
N GLY A 289 3.52 32.04 -2.49
CA GLY A 289 2.99 33.39 -2.29
C GLY A 289 3.58 34.14 -1.09
N GLY A 290 4.42 33.48 -0.26
CA GLY A 290 5.18 34.12 0.81
C GLY A 290 4.47 34.15 2.15
N GLU A 291 3.23 33.68 2.26
CA GLU A 291 2.53 33.55 3.57
C GLU A 291 3.35 32.62 4.48
N LYS A 292 3.48 33.03 5.75
CA LYS A 292 4.13 32.24 6.80
C LYS A 292 3.11 31.79 7.82
N ILE A 293 3.09 30.49 8.11
CA ILE A 293 2.27 29.91 9.17
C ILE A 293 3.17 29.22 10.19
N THR A 294 2.73 29.18 11.44
CA THR A 294 3.44 28.49 12.52
C THR A 294 2.59 27.34 13.02
N VAL A 295 3.14 26.15 13.02
CA VAL A 295 2.48 24.91 13.43
C VAL A 295 3.35 24.13 14.42
N ASP A 296 2.74 23.22 15.16
CA ASP A 296 3.45 22.41 16.16
C ASP A 296 4.01 21.13 15.56
N HIS A 297 3.36 20.62 14.48
CA HIS A 297 3.79 19.41 13.76
C HIS A 297 3.38 19.46 12.28
N VAL A 298 4.14 18.75 11.44
CA VAL A 298 3.84 18.57 10.01
C VAL A 298 3.57 17.11 9.73
N ILE A 299 2.40 16.80 9.17
CA ILE A 299 2.06 15.45 8.70
C ILE A 299 2.15 15.40 7.17
N LEU A 300 2.95 14.46 6.67
CA LEU A 300 3.24 14.31 5.25
C LEU A 300 2.30 13.28 4.62
N GLY A 301 1.20 13.75 4.05
CA GLY A 301 0.32 12.98 3.18
C GLY A 301 0.84 12.91 1.74
N THR A 302 2.15 12.72 1.59
CA THR A 302 2.90 12.83 0.33
C THR A 302 2.93 11.56 -0.50
N GLY A 303 2.33 10.47 0.03
CA GLY A 303 2.18 9.19 -0.63
C GLY A 303 3.45 8.36 -0.65
N PHE A 304 3.55 7.50 -1.65
CA PHE A 304 4.59 6.45 -1.72
C PHE A 304 5.33 6.51 -3.06
N ARG A 305 6.61 6.15 -3.01
CA ARG A 305 7.47 5.98 -4.19
C ARG A 305 8.15 4.62 -4.11
N PRO A 306 7.60 3.60 -4.79
CA PRO A 306 8.23 2.28 -4.84
C PRO A 306 9.65 2.38 -5.42
N ASP A 307 10.60 1.88 -4.64
CA ASP A 307 12.02 1.80 -5.01
C ASP A 307 12.65 0.65 -4.24
N ILE A 308 13.53 -0.11 -4.89
CA ILE A 308 14.20 -1.27 -4.28
C ILE A 308 15.15 -0.86 -3.14
N VAL A 309 15.71 0.35 -3.19
CA VAL A 309 16.56 0.89 -2.13
C VAL A 309 15.85 1.05 -0.79
N ASN A 310 14.51 1.10 -0.81
CA ASN A 310 13.67 1.16 0.38
C ASN A 310 13.51 -0.21 1.08
N LEU A 311 14.15 -1.25 0.56
CA LEU A 311 14.22 -2.58 1.15
C LEU A 311 15.67 -2.89 1.60
N PRO A 312 16.14 -2.27 2.69
CA PRO A 312 17.54 -2.32 3.11
C PRO A 312 18.00 -3.72 3.56
N PHE A 313 17.08 -4.64 3.76
CA PHE A 313 17.40 -6.02 4.08
C PHE A 313 17.91 -6.83 2.86
N LEU A 314 17.76 -6.31 1.64
CA LEU A 314 18.31 -6.95 0.45
C LEU A 314 19.82 -6.73 0.37
N ASP A 315 20.58 -7.81 0.29
CA ASP A 315 22.04 -7.73 0.17
C ASP A 315 22.45 -6.98 -1.10
N ALA A 316 23.25 -5.93 -0.91
CA ALA A 316 23.65 -5.03 -1.97
C ALA A 316 24.49 -5.71 -3.06
N LYS A 317 25.33 -6.70 -2.68
CA LYS A 317 26.29 -7.36 -3.60
C LYS A 317 25.67 -8.54 -4.33
N THR A 318 24.90 -9.36 -3.62
CA THR A 318 24.41 -10.63 -4.15
C THR A 318 23.01 -10.54 -4.76
N ILE A 319 22.24 -9.50 -4.40
CA ILE A 319 20.89 -9.29 -4.92
C ILE A 319 20.81 -7.96 -5.68
N VAL A 320 20.97 -6.82 -5.00
CA VAL A 320 20.68 -5.51 -5.59
C VAL A 320 21.55 -5.24 -6.82
N ALA A 321 22.86 -5.55 -6.78
CA ALA A 321 23.78 -5.37 -7.91
C ALA A 321 23.44 -6.26 -9.13
N SER A 322 22.65 -7.32 -8.93
CA SER A 322 22.23 -8.26 -9.99
C SER A 322 20.83 -7.97 -10.53
N LEU A 323 20.13 -6.97 -9.95
CA LEU A 323 18.82 -6.58 -10.42
C LEU A 323 18.92 -5.65 -11.65
N ALA A 324 18.21 -6.01 -12.71
CA ALA A 324 17.90 -5.05 -13.77
C ALA A 324 16.81 -4.11 -13.24
N LEU A 325 17.10 -2.82 -13.21
CA LEU A 325 16.23 -1.79 -12.65
C LEU A 325 15.77 -0.79 -13.72
N SER A 326 14.55 -0.27 -13.55
CA SER A 326 14.04 0.89 -14.27
C SER A 326 13.45 1.88 -13.27
N ASP A 327 14.08 3.05 -13.13
CA ASP A 327 13.71 4.09 -12.17
C ASP A 327 13.48 3.53 -10.75
N GLY A 328 14.45 2.75 -10.26
CA GLY A 328 14.46 2.19 -8.91
C GLY A 328 13.60 0.94 -8.70
N VAL A 329 12.80 0.50 -9.67
CA VAL A 329 12.01 -0.73 -9.54
C VAL A 329 12.57 -1.86 -10.41
N PRO A 330 12.52 -3.12 -9.95
CA PRO A 330 13.01 -4.25 -10.72
C PRO A 330 12.24 -4.47 -12.03
N TYR A 331 12.95 -4.78 -13.10
CA TYR A 331 12.34 -5.40 -14.27
C TYR A 331 11.85 -6.82 -13.91
N LEU A 332 10.62 -7.12 -14.30
CA LEU A 332 9.97 -8.40 -14.05
C LEU A 332 9.60 -9.05 -15.37
N ASP A 333 9.78 -10.35 -15.46
CA ASP A 333 9.24 -11.13 -16.55
C ASP A 333 7.71 -11.30 -16.42
N GLN A 334 7.09 -11.96 -17.38
CA GLN A 334 5.65 -12.24 -17.37
C GLN A 334 5.16 -13.08 -16.17
N HIS A 335 6.08 -13.65 -15.40
CA HIS A 335 5.82 -14.45 -14.21
C HIS A 335 6.15 -13.71 -12.91
N PHE A 336 6.37 -12.41 -12.99
CA PHE A 336 6.78 -11.55 -11.86
C PHE A 336 8.16 -11.90 -11.26
N GLN A 337 9.01 -12.63 -12.00
CA GLN A 337 10.37 -12.92 -11.59
C GLN A 337 11.28 -11.75 -11.99
N THR A 338 12.20 -11.41 -11.11
CA THR A 338 13.25 -10.42 -11.38
C THR A 338 14.37 -11.02 -12.25
N SER A 339 15.37 -10.21 -12.62
CA SER A 339 16.61 -10.73 -13.24
C SER A 339 17.43 -11.66 -12.33
N VAL A 340 17.12 -11.69 -11.02
CA VAL A 340 17.70 -12.65 -10.07
C VAL A 340 16.82 -13.91 -10.05
N PRO A 341 17.29 -15.05 -10.59
CA PRO A 341 16.47 -16.25 -10.68
C PRO A 341 15.96 -16.71 -9.31
N GLY A 342 14.66 -17.02 -9.24
CA GLY A 342 13.98 -17.43 -8.01
C GLY A 342 13.54 -16.28 -7.11
N LEU A 343 13.82 -15.01 -7.45
CA LEU A 343 13.32 -13.84 -6.74
C LEU A 343 12.13 -13.24 -7.49
N TYR A 344 10.96 -13.24 -6.86
CA TYR A 344 9.69 -12.74 -7.40
C TYR A 344 9.20 -11.52 -6.63
N VAL A 345 8.35 -10.71 -7.27
CA VAL A 345 7.72 -9.54 -6.64
C VAL A 345 6.20 -9.67 -6.72
N SER A 346 5.54 -9.48 -5.57
CA SER A 346 4.08 -9.48 -5.47
C SER A 346 3.62 -8.31 -4.62
N SER A 347 3.60 -7.11 -5.17
CA SER A 347 3.11 -5.89 -4.50
C SER A 347 3.34 -4.62 -5.35
N ALA A 348 3.37 -3.47 -4.70
CA ALA A 348 3.54 -2.14 -5.29
C ALA A 348 4.77 -2.00 -6.21
N LEU A 349 5.87 -2.71 -5.95
CA LEU A 349 7.05 -2.70 -6.84
C LEU A 349 6.74 -3.24 -8.25
N ALA A 350 5.74 -4.11 -8.40
CA ALA A 350 5.32 -4.64 -9.70
C ALA A 350 4.32 -3.71 -10.44
N ALA A 351 3.75 -2.73 -9.76
CA ALA A 351 2.67 -1.91 -10.29
C ALA A 351 3.05 -1.10 -11.54
N ARG A 352 4.33 -0.71 -11.66
CA ARG A 352 4.81 0.02 -12.83
C ARG A 352 4.65 -0.78 -14.12
N GLN A 353 4.89 -2.09 -14.07
CA GLN A 353 4.86 -2.97 -15.25
C GLN A 353 3.51 -3.69 -15.45
N PHE A 354 2.78 -3.94 -14.37
CA PHE A 354 1.54 -4.73 -14.42
C PHE A 354 0.29 -3.92 -14.06
N GLY A 355 0.46 -2.61 -13.85
CA GLY A 355 -0.64 -1.68 -13.66
C GLY A 355 -0.96 -1.35 -12.20
N PRO A 356 -1.73 -0.27 -12.00
CA PRO A 356 -1.96 0.32 -10.70
C PRO A 356 -2.83 -0.53 -9.77
N LEU A 357 -3.47 -1.58 -10.27
CA LEU A 357 -4.25 -2.49 -9.43
C LEU A 357 -3.40 -3.16 -8.34
N LEU A 358 -2.08 -3.33 -8.59
CA LEU A 358 -1.12 -3.87 -7.63
C LEU A 358 -0.84 -2.95 -6.42
N TRP A 359 -1.47 -1.80 -6.34
CA TRP A 359 -1.48 -0.94 -5.15
C TRP A 359 -2.65 -1.23 -4.22
N PHE A 360 -3.63 -2.03 -4.65
CA PHE A 360 -4.88 -2.27 -3.93
C PHE A 360 -5.01 -3.72 -3.50
N VAL A 361 -5.74 -3.97 -2.41
CA VAL A 361 -6.00 -5.32 -1.89
C VAL A 361 -6.58 -6.24 -2.97
N THR A 362 -7.48 -5.71 -3.78
CA THR A 362 -8.14 -6.46 -4.86
C THR A 362 -7.17 -6.99 -5.93
N GLY A 363 -5.94 -6.43 -6.03
CA GLY A 363 -4.88 -6.93 -6.90
C GLY A 363 -4.02 -8.05 -6.33
N SER A 364 -4.27 -8.45 -5.07
CA SER A 364 -3.37 -9.38 -4.33
C SER A 364 -3.20 -10.77 -4.96
N GLY A 365 -4.13 -11.22 -5.80
CA GLY A 365 -4.07 -12.53 -6.45
C GLY A 365 -3.40 -12.54 -7.84
N ILE A 366 -3.10 -11.37 -8.42
CA ILE A 366 -2.58 -11.30 -9.80
C ILE A 366 -1.20 -11.95 -9.88
N ALA A 367 -0.24 -11.44 -9.12
CA ALA A 367 1.12 -11.97 -9.14
C ALA A 367 1.20 -13.44 -8.65
N PRO A 368 0.58 -13.84 -7.52
CA PRO A 368 0.64 -15.22 -7.05
C PRO A 368 0.16 -16.25 -8.08
N ALA A 369 -0.92 -15.97 -8.78
CA ALA A 369 -1.45 -16.89 -9.80
C ALA A 369 -0.40 -17.24 -10.89
N HIS A 370 0.38 -16.24 -11.32
CA HIS A 370 1.40 -16.42 -12.36
C HIS A 370 2.72 -16.93 -11.81
N ILE A 371 3.13 -16.51 -10.61
CA ILE A 371 4.32 -17.01 -9.92
C ILE A 371 4.20 -18.51 -9.69
N PHE A 372 3.10 -18.98 -9.11
CA PHE A 372 2.97 -20.41 -8.79
C PHE A 372 2.77 -21.28 -10.03
N LYS A 373 2.12 -20.77 -11.08
CA LYS A 373 2.09 -21.45 -12.39
C LYS A 373 3.50 -21.65 -12.96
N HIS A 374 4.36 -20.64 -12.88
CA HIS A 374 5.76 -20.73 -13.32
C HIS A 374 6.56 -21.71 -12.47
N ILE A 375 6.45 -21.63 -11.13
CA ILE A 375 7.16 -22.54 -10.22
C ILE A 375 6.80 -24.01 -10.49
N LEU A 376 5.52 -24.31 -10.71
CA LEU A 376 5.06 -25.66 -11.01
C LEU A 376 5.54 -26.14 -12.39
N GLY A 377 5.56 -25.25 -13.38
CA GLY A 377 6.08 -25.55 -14.72
C GLY A 377 7.59 -25.83 -14.72
N SER A 378 8.37 -25.04 -13.98
CA SER A 378 9.82 -25.21 -13.86
C SER A 378 10.23 -26.47 -13.07
N ASN A 379 9.39 -26.95 -12.16
CA ASN A 379 9.65 -28.20 -11.44
C ASN A 379 9.37 -29.47 -12.27
N ARG A 380 8.68 -29.35 -13.43
CA ARG A 380 8.36 -30.46 -14.33
C ARG A 380 9.34 -30.60 -15.49
N ALA A 381 10.19 -29.59 -15.73
CA ALA A 381 11.24 -29.73 -16.76
C ALA A 381 12.32 -30.70 -16.25
N PRO A 382 12.69 -31.76 -17.00
CA PRO A 382 13.79 -32.64 -16.62
C PRO A 382 15.07 -31.80 -16.51
N ALA A 383 15.88 -32.08 -15.47
CA ALA A 383 17.24 -31.57 -15.40
C ALA A 383 18.00 -32.05 -16.67
N GLN A 384 18.34 -31.11 -17.55
CA GLN A 384 19.23 -31.37 -18.70
C GLN A 384 20.66 -31.43 -18.21
#